data_46d137cc6d99353c54afee196c62c240
#
_entry.id   46d137cc6d99353c54afee196c62c240
#
_cell.length_a   1.000
_cell.length_b   1.000
_cell.length_c   1.000
_cell.angle_alpha   90.00
_cell.angle_beta   90.00
_cell.angle_gamma   90.00
#
_symmetry.space_group_name_H-M   'P 1'
#
loop_
_entity.id
_entity.type
_entity.pdbx_description
1 polymer ?
#
loop_
_entity_poly.entity_id
_entity_poly.type
_entity_poly.pdbx_seq_one_letter_code
_entity_poly.pdbx_strand_id
1 'polypeptide(L)'
;MSRLVGDYADLPKFLTALGFEAVTFSYPLSALKSSYLAYRESDLVTYTAEELDAAFEAVKTLRKSFPVLNPTASLEDMQRHLRGEPELFGCLGGYKFFYLDWHLDLYRCHNWDRPMCHITEFDRTERIHDGCTACMIDCYRDDSVMQHIGVAISDGVAAAMKGRFRRAARHWLDRRNLISIKAVLEEAPLWRSRV
;
A
#
# COMPACT_ATOMS: atom_id res chain seq x y z
N MET A 1 10.02 -4.09 8.54
CA MET A 1 11.14 -3.37 9.20
C MET A 1 11.44 -4.00 10.53
N SER A 2 12.70 -4.01 10.96
CA SER A 2 13.10 -4.56 12.26
C SER A 2 14.26 -3.73 12.81
N ARG A 3 14.33 -3.58 14.14
CA ARG A 3 15.49 -2.95 14.83
C ARG A 3 16.79 -3.73 14.69
N LEU A 4 16.74 -4.96 14.15
CA LEU A 4 17.95 -5.72 13.79
C LEU A 4 18.68 -5.14 12.57
N VAL A 5 18.02 -4.29 11.78
CA VAL A 5 18.65 -3.55 10.70
C VAL A 5 19.35 -2.34 11.30
N GLY A 6 20.64 -2.47 11.62
CA GLY A 6 21.42 -1.40 12.23
C GLY A 6 21.67 -0.23 11.29
N ASP A 7 22.06 -0.51 10.04
CA ASP A 7 22.26 0.49 8.99
C ASP A 7 21.64 0.03 7.68
N TYR A 8 20.69 0.80 7.18
CA TYR A 8 20.05 0.56 5.88
C TYR A 8 21.03 0.71 4.70
N ALA A 9 22.12 1.45 4.86
CA ALA A 9 23.14 1.62 3.82
C ALA A 9 23.88 0.30 3.51
N ASP A 10 23.99 -0.60 4.48
CA ASP A 10 24.66 -1.91 4.29
C ASP A 10 23.74 -2.96 3.64
N LEU A 11 22.41 -2.75 3.65
CA LEU A 11 21.44 -3.70 3.12
C LEU A 11 21.69 -4.07 1.64
N PRO A 12 21.99 -3.16 0.71
CA PRO A 12 22.23 -3.50 -0.69
C PRO A 12 23.29 -4.59 -0.87
N LYS A 13 24.41 -4.44 -0.18
CA LYS A 13 25.52 -5.41 -0.23
C LYS A 13 25.09 -6.77 0.32
N PHE A 14 24.40 -6.77 1.45
CA PHE A 14 23.90 -7.99 2.08
C PHE A 14 22.87 -8.72 1.20
N LEU A 15 21.85 -7.99 0.71
CA LEU A 15 20.80 -8.54 -0.14
C LEU A 15 21.37 -9.10 -1.46
N THR A 16 22.30 -8.37 -2.09
CA THR A 16 22.96 -8.81 -3.30
C THR A 16 23.79 -10.09 -3.07
N ALA A 17 24.50 -10.17 -1.94
CA ALA A 17 25.28 -11.37 -1.58
C ALA A 17 24.39 -12.61 -1.35
N LEU A 18 23.14 -12.42 -0.96
CA LEU A 18 22.13 -13.47 -0.83
C LEU A 18 21.37 -13.78 -2.13
N GLY A 19 21.66 -13.05 -3.23
CA GLY A 19 21.01 -13.23 -4.51
C GLY A 19 19.64 -12.59 -4.66
N PHE A 20 19.26 -11.65 -3.77
CA PHE A 20 18.03 -10.88 -3.93
C PHE A 20 18.20 -9.77 -4.96
N GLU A 21 17.19 -9.59 -5.82
CA GLU A 21 17.15 -8.58 -6.87
C GLU A 21 16.32 -7.35 -6.47
N ALA A 22 15.42 -7.50 -5.52
CA ALA A 22 14.55 -6.44 -5.02
C ALA A 22 14.11 -6.74 -3.59
N VAL A 23 13.60 -5.72 -2.90
CA VAL A 23 13.06 -5.83 -1.54
C VAL A 23 11.80 -4.99 -1.39
N THR A 24 10.85 -5.48 -0.59
CA THR A 24 9.75 -4.69 -0.06
C THR A 24 9.90 -4.56 1.45
N PHE A 25 9.53 -3.42 2.00
CA PHE A 25 9.56 -3.16 3.43
C PHE A 25 8.14 -3.13 3.97
N SER A 26 7.83 -4.12 4.81
CA SER A 26 6.64 -4.06 5.66
C SER A 26 7.02 -3.50 7.01
N TYR A 27 6.28 -2.52 7.48
CA TYR A 27 6.44 -2.00 8.84
C TYR A 27 5.55 -2.76 9.81
N PRO A 28 5.95 -2.83 11.08
CA PRO A 28 5.20 -3.58 12.07
C PRO A 28 3.87 -2.89 12.39
N LEU A 29 2.83 -3.70 12.43
CA LEU A 29 1.48 -3.26 12.78
C LEU A 29 1.18 -3.71 14.21
N SER A 30 1.20 -2.77 15.14
CA SER A 30 0.89 -3.04 16.54
C SER A 30 -0.60 -3.33 16.81
N ALA A 31 -1.47 -3.09 15.83
CA ALA A 31 -2.92 -3.15 15.98
C ALA A 31 -3.61 -4.30 15.22
N LEU A 32 -2.88 -5.20 14.58
CA LEU A 32 -3.51 -6.33 13.86
C LEU A 32 -4.19 -7.30 14.83
N LYS A 33 -5.48 -7.52 14.60
CA LYS A 33 -6.28 -8.55 15.29
C LYS A 33 -6.07 -9.96 14.71
N SER A 34 -5.20 -10.10 13.69
CA SER A 34 -4.98 -11.33 12.95
C SER A 34 -3.80 -12.15 13.48
N SER A 35 -3.47 -13.25 12.80
CA SER A 35 -2.46 -14.24 13.10
C SER A 35 -1.02 -13.74 13.32
N TYR A 36 -0.75 -12.46 13.12
CA TYR A 36 0.56 -11.82 13.36
C TYR A 36 0.73 -11.29 14.80
N LEU A 37 -0.13 -11.68 15.72
CA LEU A 37 -0.10 -11.25 17.14
C LEU A 37 1.24 -11.51 17.85
N ALA A 38 2.00 -12.52 17.41
CA ALA A 38 3.30 -12.85 17.99
C ALA A 38 4.36 -11.75 17.84
N TYR A 39 4.23 -10.86 16.86
CA TYR A 39 5.16 -9.75 16.67
C TYR A 39 4.80 -8.51 17.48
N ARG A 40 3.59 -8.45 18.00
CA ARG A 40 3.02 -7.28 18.67
C ARG A 40 3.76 -6.86 19.94
N GLU A 41 4.35 -7.81 20.64
CA GLU A 41 5.00 -7.62 21.95
C GLU A 41 6.52 -7.57 21.86
N SER A 42 7.09 -7.65 20.67
CA SER A 42 8.54 -7.64 20.49
C SER A 42 9.07 -6.21 20.38
N ASP A 43 10.04 -5.85 21.22
CA ASP A 43 10.77 -4.58 21.13
C ASP A 43 11.48 -4.39 19.77
N LEU A 44 11.76 -5.49 19.06
CA LEU A 44 12.40 -5.47 17.73
C LEU A 44 11.52 -4.86 16.66
N VAL A 45 10.22 -4.80 16.89
CA VAL A 45 9.22 -4.28 15.93
C VAL A 45 8.35 -3.16 16.51
N THR A 46 8.66 -2.71 17.73
CA THR A 46 8.00 -1.57 18.36
C THR A 46 8.79 -0.29 18.04
N TYR A 47 8.15 0.67 17.40
CA TYR A 47 8.74 1.94 16.98
C TYR A 47 7.91 3.11 17.47
N THR A 48 8.58 4.23 17.75
CA THR A 48 7.90 5.53 17.84
C THR A 48 7.56 6.06 16.43
N ALA A 49 6.71 7.07 16.35
CA ALA A 49 6.38 7.70 15.07
C ALA A 49 7.64 8.31 14.42
N GLU A 50 8.52 8.90 15.21
CA GLU A 50 9.77 9.52 14.76
C GLU A 50 10.75 8.45 14.22
N GLU A 51 10.88 7.32 14.91
CA GLU A 51 11.71 6.20 14.45
C GLU A 51 11.21 5.62 13.13
N LEU A 52 9.88 5.46 12.96
CA LEU A 52 9.29 5.02 11.71
C LEU A 52 9.46 6.05 10.59
N ASP A 53 9.29 7.34 10.88
CA ASP A 53 9.49 8.40 9.90
C ASP A 53 10.94 8.40 9.38
N ALA A 54 11.92 8.27 10.28
CA ALA A 54 13.34 8.15 9.95
C ALA A 54 13.62 6.86 9.13
N ALA A 55 12.99 5.74 9.48
CA ALA A 55 13.12 4.50 8.75
C ALA A 55 12.56 4.61 7.32
N PHE A 56 11.43 5.30 7.11
CA PHE A 56 10.90 5.56 5.77
C PHE A 56 11.83 6.44 4.94
N GLU A 57 12.48 7.45 5.53
CA GLU A 57 13.52 8.23 4.84
C GLU A 57 14.72 7.36 4.43
N ALA A 58 15.16 6.46 5.31
CA ALA A 58 16.23 5.52 5.00
C ALA A 58 15.85 4.59 3.84
N VAL A 59 14.62 4.07 3.81
CA VAL A 59 14.10 3.23 2.72
C VAL A 59 14.02 4.02 1.40
N LYS A 60 13.56 5.27 1.41
CA LYS A 60 13.58 6.13 0.21
C LYS A 60 15.00 6.38 -0.30
N THR A 61 15.96 6.54 0.61
CA THR A 61 17.37 6.69 0.25
C THR A 61 17.95 5.41 -0.34
N LEU A 62 17.59 4.25 0.22
CA LEU A 62 18.02 2.93 -0.26
C LEU A 62 17.63 2.69 -1.72
N ARG A 63 16.50 3.20 -2.19
CA ARG A 63 16.07 3.09 -3.60
C ARG A 63 17.11 3.60 -4.62
N LYS A 64 18.05 4.44 -4.20
CA LYS A 64 19.12 4.95 -5.08
C LYS A 64 20.19 3.91 -5.38
N SER A 65 20.31 2.88 -4.53
CA SER A 65 21.36 1.86 -4.58
C SER A 65 20.83 0.44 -4.71
N PHE A 66 19.56 0.20 -4.41
CA PHE A 66 18.95 -1.12 -4.50
C PHE A 66 17.44 -0.99 -4.87
N PRO A 67 16.90 -1.92 -5.69
CA PRO A 67 15.49 -1.91 -6.04
C PRO A 67 14.58 -2.14 -4.82
N VAL A 68 13.76 -1.14 -4.49
CA VAL A 68 12.74 -1.20 -3.44
C VAL A 68 11.37 -1.12 -4.09
N LEU A 69 10.49 -2.07 -3.78
CA LEU A 69 9.16 -2.20 -4.38
C LEU A 69 8.10 -1.26 -3.76
N ASN A 70 8.35 -0.73 -2.56
CA ASN A 70 7.43 0.27 -2.00
C ASN A 70 7.52 1.57 -2.81
N PRO A 71 6.44 2.07 -3.43
CA PRO A 71 6.47 3.34 -4.17
C PRO A 71 6.86 4.52 -3.25
N THR A 72 7.67 5.44 -3.75
CA THR A 72 8.06 6.63 -2.98
C THR A 72 6.83 7.40 -2.47
N ALA A 73 5.80 7.55 -3.30
CA ALA A 73 4.56 8.24 -2.93
C ALA A 73 3.79 7.52 -1.82
N SER A 74 3.87 6.19 -1.73
CA SER A 74 3.26 5.43 -0.64
C SER A 74 4.00 5.67 0.67
N LEU A 75 5.34 5.64 0.65
CA LEU A 75 6.17 5.94 1.83
C LEU A 75 5.90 7.36 2.35
N GLU A 76 5.79 8.34 1.45
CA GLU A 76 5.46 9.73 1.79
C GLU A 76 4.05 9.86 2.39
N ASP A 77 3.08 9.12 1.88
CA ASP A 77 1.71 9.13 2.38
C ASP A 77 1.61 8.46 3.77
N MET A 78 2.40 7.41 4.00
CA MET A 78 2.56 6.80 5.32
C MET A 78 3.22 7.73 6.33
N GLN A 79 4.22 8.51 5.91
CA GLN A 79 4.82 9.54 6.76
C GLN A 79 3.81 10.63 7.12
N ARG A 80 2.93 11.04 6.20
CA ARG A 80 1.81 11.96 6.50
C ARG A 80 0.90 11.39 7.58
N HIS A 81 0.55 10.10 7.47
CA HIS A 81 -0.25 9.42 8.48
C HIS A 81 0.39 9.48 9.87
N LEU A 82 1.70 9.19 9.97
CA LEU A 82 2.45 9.25 11.24
C LEU A 82 2.43 10.65 11.87
N ARG A 83 2.47 11.68 11.04
CA ARG A 83 2.45 13.08 11.47
C ARG A 83 1.05 13.63 11.74
N GLY A 84 -0.01 12.83 11.53
CA GLY A 84 -1.39 13.29 11.63
C GLY A 84 -1.79 14.26 10.52
N GLU A 85 -1.05 14.28 9.40
CA GLU A 85 -1.35 15.09 8.22
C GLU A 85 -2.35 14.37 7.30
N PRO A 86 -3.13 15.10 6.49
CA PRO A 86 -4.03 14.50 5.50
C PRO A 86 -3.25 13.66 4.49
N GLU A 87 -3.65 12.40 4.33
CA GLU A 87 -3.13 11.52 3.31
C GLU A 87 -3.69 11.88 1.92
N LEU A 88 -2.88 11.64 0.88
CA LEU A 88 -3.29 11.91 -0.50
C LEU A 88 -4.18 10.80 -1.07
N PHE A 89 -3.92 9.56 -0.69
CA PHE A 89 -4.60 8.39 -1.23
C PHE A 89 -5.42 7.68 -0.15
N GLY A 90 -6.69 7.49 -0.43
CA GLY A 90 -7.54 6.59 0.35
C GLY A 90 -7.25 5.13 0.00
N CYS A 91 -7.34 4.26 1.00
CA CYS A 91 -7.19 2.82 0.82
C CYS A 91 -8.27 2.24 -0.10
N LEU A 92 -7.88 1.36 -1.02
CA LEU A 92 -8.78 0.63 -1.92
C LEU A 92 -9.20 -0.73 -1.36
N GLY A 93 -8.86 -1.04 -0.11
CA GLY A 93 -9.33 -2.23 0.61
C GLY A 93 -10.86 -2.25 0.70
N GLY A 94 -11.48 -3.37 0.35
CA GLY A 94 -12.93 -3.51 0.22
C GLY A 94 -13.49 -3.03 -1.13
N TYR A 95 -12.67 -2.42 -1.97
CA TYR A 95 -13.06 -1.99 -3.32
C TYR A 95 -12.32 -2.73 -4.42
N LYS A 96 -11.00 -2.78 -4.37
CA LYS A 96 -10.13 -3.47 -5.34
C LYS A 96 -9.33 -4.61 -4.70
N PHE A 97 -9.02 -4.53 -3.43
CA PHE A 97 -8.26 -5.50 -2.66
C PHE A 97 -9.09 -6.02 -1.50
N PHE A 98 -8.92 -7.29 -1.19
CA PHE A 98 -9.69 -7.98 -0.17
C PHE A 98 -8.78 -8.96 0.56
N TYR A 99 -9.15 -9.31 1.78
CA TYR A 99 -8.57 -10.42 2.51
C TYR A 99 -9.55 -11.59 2.44
N LEU A 100 -9.06 -12.75 2.01
CA LEU A 100 -9.82 -14.01 1.97
C LEU A 100 -9.23 -14.94 3.04
N ASP A 101 -10.05 -15.44 3.93
CA ASP A 101 -9.62 -16.39 4.95
C ASP A 101 -9.76 -17.85 4.50
N TRP A 102 -9.41 -18.78 5.39
CA TRP A 102 -9.47 -20.23 5.14
C TRP A 102 -10.88 -20.79 4.99
N HIS A 103 -11.90 -20.06 5.48
CA HIS A 103 -13.30 -20.41 5.34
C HIS A 103 -13.91 -19.86 4.07
N LEU A 104 -13.10 -19.21 3.25
CA LEU A 104 -13.53 -18.49 2.04
C LEU A 104 -14.45 -17.30 2.34
N ASP A 105 -14.36 -16.78 3.56
CA ASP A 105 -14.99 -15.53 3.95
C ASP A 105 -14.12 -14.35 3.50
N LEU A 106 -14.76 -13.40 2.82
CA LEU A 106 -14.11 -12.24 2.23
C LEU A 106 -14.26 -11.04 3.15
N TYR A 107 -13.14 -10.45 3.53
CA TYR A 107 -13.07 -9.26 4.37
C TYR A 107 -12.60 -8.06 3.57
N ARG A 108 -12.96 -6.86 4.01
CA ARG A 108 -12.44 -5.61 3.47
C ARG A 108 -10.91 -5.58 3.49
N CYS A 109 -10.32 -5.92 4.62
CA CYS A 109 -8.87 -5.97 4.85
C CYS A 109 -8.58 -6.77 6.14
N HIS A 110 -7.32 -6.93 6.48
CA HIS A 110 -6.88 -7.65 7.69
C HIS A 110 -7.35 -7.00 9.02
N ASN A 111 -7.65 -5.70 9.03
CA ASN A 111 -8.15 -5.01 10.22
C ASN A 111 -9.67 -5.08 10.38
N TRP A 112 -10.36 -5.68 9.43
CA TRP A 112 -11.81 -5.82 9.47
C TRP A 112 -12.21 -7.06 10.24
N ASP A 113 -13.08 -6.93 11.23
CA ASP A 113 -13.48 -8.01 12.15
C ASP A 113 -14.71 -8.79 11.69
N ARG A 114 -15.35 -8.37 10.61
CA ARG A 114 -16.53 -9.04 10.04
C ARG A 114 -16.33 -9.29 8.56
N PRO A 115 -16.71 -10.48 8.07
CA PRO A 115 -16.71 -10.74 6.64
C PRO A 115 -17.72 -9.82 5.93
N MET A 116 -17.38 -9.42 4.72
CA MET A 116 -18.31 -8.75 3.81
C MET A 116 -19.30 -9.77 3.22
N CYS A 117 -18.79 -10.96 2.88
CA CYS A 117 -19.55 -12.07 2.31
C CYS A 117 -18.69 -13.32 2.27
N HIS A 118 -19.32 -14.49 1.98
CA HIS A 118 -18.59 -15.64 1.48
C HIS A 118 -18.24 -15.41 0.00
N ILE A 119 -17.13 -15.97 -0.50
CA ILE A 119 -16.61 -15.72 -1.85
C ILE A 119 -17.63 -16.04 -2.97
N THR A 120 -18.53 -17.00 -2.75
CA THR A 120 -19.59 -17.36 -3.70
C THR A 120 -20.64 -16.25 -3.90
N GLU A 121 -20.69 -15.28 -3.01
CA GLU A 121 -21.63 -14.16 -3.04
C GLU A 121 -20.98 -12.86 -3.51
N PHE A 122 -19.68 -12.90 -3.87
CA PHE A 122 -18.88 -11.71 -4.18
C PHE A 122 -19.48 -10.82 -5.27
N ASP A 123 -20.06 -11.41 -6.32
CA ASP A 123 -20.64 -10.66 -7.43
C ASP A 123 -21.87 -9.82 -7.03
N ARG A 124 -22.53 -10.20 -5.94
CA ARG A 124 -23.73 -9.54 -5.40
C ARG A 124 -23.40 -8.59 -4.25
N THR A 125 -22.17 -8.62 -3.75
CA THR A 125 -21.75 -7.87 -2.58
C THR A 125 -21.37 -6.44 -2.96
N GLU A 126 -21.92 -5.47 -2.25
CA GLU A 126 -21.55 -4.07 -2.43
C GLU A 126 -20.09 -3.83 -2.01
N ARG A 127 -19.34 -3.18 -2.89
CA ARG A 127 -17.94 -2.85 -2.65
C ARG A 127 -17.81 -1.55 -1.89
N ILE A 128 -16.91 -1.52 -0.92
CA ILE A 128 -16.68 -0.37 -0.06
C ILE A 128 -15.62 0.54 -0.69
N HIS A 129 -16.00 1.74 -1.10
CA HIS A 129 -15.09 2.77 -1.64
C HIS A 129 -15.28 4.09 -0.88
N ASP A 130 -14.82 4.12 0.36
CA ASP A 130 -15.02 5.23 1.30
C ASP A 130 -13.76 6.10 1.51
N GLY A 131 -12.65 5.76 0.86
CA GLY A 131 -11.40 6.49 1.01
C GLY A 131 -10.73 6.33 2.38
N CYS A 132 -10.86 5.14 2.99
CA CYS A 132 -10.31 4.84 4.32
C CYS A 132 -8.82 5.21 4.45
N THR A 133 -8.46 5.85 5.56
CA THR A 133 -7.09 6.21 5.97
C THR A 133 -6.79 5.74 7.40
N ALA A 134 -7.47 4.71 7.89
CA ALA A 134 -7.40 4.29 9.29
C ALA A 134 -6.09 3.56 9.68
N CYS A 135 -5.24 3.19 8.74
CA CYS A 135 -4.01 2.46 9.00
C CYS A 135 -2.99 2.62 7.87
N MET A 136 -1.77 2.12 8.13
CA MET A 136 -0.63 2.17 7.21
C MET A 136 -0.26 0.79 6.64
N ILE A 137 -1.17 -0.17 6.52
CA ILE A 137 -0.82 -1.51 6.00
C ILE A 137 -0.31 -1.38 4.57
N ASP A 138 0.98 -1.67 4.37
CA ASP A 138 1.71 -1.50 3.12
C ASP A 138 1.07 -2.24 1.95
N CYS A 139 0.71 -3.52 2.12
CA CYS A 139 0.08 -4.33 1.07
C CYS A 139 -1.27 -3.80 0.57
N TYR A 140 -1.91 -2.87 1.28
CA TYR A 140 -3.09 -2.16 0.80
C TYR A 140 -2.77 -0.73 0.37
N ARG A 141 -1.80 -0.09 1.03
CA ARG A 141 -1.44 1.31 0.76
C ARG A 141 -0.62 1.45 -0.52
N ASP A 142 0.40 0.61 -0.70
CA ASP A 142 1.24 0.61 -1.90
C ASP A 142 0.40 0.36 -3.15
N ASP A 143 -0.43 -0.67 -3.11
CA ASP A 143 -1.34 -1.00 -4.20
C ASP A 143 -2.39 0.09 -4.44
N SER A 144 -2.88 0.76 -3.39
CA SER A 144 -3.84 1.86 -3.54
C SER A 144 -3.24 3.04 -4.27
N VAL A 145 -1.97 3.36 -4.02
CA VAL A 145 -1.24 4.41 -4.73
C VAL A 145 -1.04 4.04 -6.19
N MET A 146 -0.54 2.83 -6.47
CA MET A 146 -0.26 2.38 -7.83
C MET A 146 -1.52 2.24 -8.68
N GLN A 147 -2.60 1.72 -8.11
CA GLN A 147 -3.85 1.48 -8.85
C GLN A 147 -4.77 2.68 -8.93
N HIS A 148 -4.45 3.80 -8.27
CA HIS A 148 -5.29 4.99 -8.28
C HIS A 148 -5.62 5.46 -9.70
N ILE A 149 -4.64 5.49 -10.62
CA ILE A 149 -4.86 5.90 -12.01
C ILE A 149 -5.83 4.94 -12.74
N GLY A 150 -5.70 3.63 -12.54
CA GLY A 150 -6.60 2.64 -13.13
C GLY A 150 -8.05 2.81 -12.64
N VAL A 151 -8.21 3.08 -11.34
CA VAL A 151 -9.51 3.37 -10.73
C VAL A 151 -10.08 4.68 -11.28
N ALA A 152 -9.28 5.74 -11.36
CA ALA A 152 -9.71 7.03 -11.89
C ALA A 152 -10.18 6.93 -13.35
N ILE A 153 -9.48 6.14 -14.18
CA ILE A 153 -9.89 5.89 -15.57
C ILE A 153 -11.22 5.13 -15.58
N SER A 154 -11.32 4.02 -14.87
CA SER A 154 -12.51 3.18 -14.90
C SER A 154 -13.75 3.88 -14.35
N ASP A 155 -13.62 4.60 -13.23
CA ASP A 155 -14.72 5.37 -12.63
C ASP A 155 -15.10 6.58 -13.48
N GLY A 156 -14.12 7.20 -14.13
CA GLY A 156 -14.35 8.28 -15.10
C GLY A 156 -15.15 7.80 -16.31
N VAL A 157 -14.78 6.65 -16.90
CA VAL A 157 -15.52 6.04 -18.01
C VAL A 157 -16.95 5.67 -17.57
N ALA A 158 -17.10 5.02 -16.42
CA ALA A 158 -18.41 4.65 -15.88
C ALA A 158 -19.30 5.90 -15.63
N ALA A 159 -18.70 7.01 -15.18
CA ALA A 159 -19.42 8.27 -15.00
C ALA A 159 -19.83 8.88 -16.35
N ALA A 160 -18.94 8.89 -17.35
CA ALA A 160 -19.23 9.40 -18.68
C ALA A 160 -20.35 8.62 -19.37
N MET A 161 -20.32 7.29 -19.29
CA MET A 161 -21.38 6.42 -19.84
C MET A 161 -22.77 6.70 -19.22
N LYS A 162 -22.79 7.20 -17.98
CA LYS A 162 -24.03 7.62 -17.28
C LYS A 162 -24.37 9.10 -17.53
N GLY A 163 -23.73 9.79 -18.51
CA GLY A 163 -23.92 11.20 -18.81
C GLY A 163 -23.38 12.18 -17.74
N ARG A 164 -22.60 11.70 -16.77
CA ARG A 164 -22.07 12.49 -15.65
C ARG A 164 -20.69 13.09 -15.98
N PHE A 165 -20.59 13.86 -17.08
CA PHE A 165 -19.32 14.35 -17.62
C PHE A 165 -18.47 15.17 -16.65
N ARG A 166 -19.09 16.02 -15.80
CA ARG A 166 -18.35 16.76 -14.76
C ARG A 166 -17.68 15.83 -13.74
N ARG A 167 -18.32 14.72 -13.41
CA ARG A 167 -17.74 13.71 -12.52
C ARG A 167 -16.62 12.94 -13.22
N ALA A 168 -16.81 12.56 -14.47
CA ALA A 168 -15.77 11.93 -15.28
C ALA A 168 -14.51 12.82 -15.36
N ALA A 169 -14.67 14.10 -15.67
CA ALA A 169 -13.58 15.05 -15.72
C ALA A 169 -12.82 15.18 -14.39
N ARG A 170 -13.52 15.16 -13.23
CA ARG A 170 -12.85 15.18 -11.92
C ARG A 170 -11.97 13.96 -11.71
N HIS A 171 -12.40 12.77 -12.14
CA HIS A 171 -11.57 11.55 -12.04
C HIS A 171 -10.34 11.65 -12.93
N TRP A 172 -10.49 12.10 -14.18
CA TRP A 172 -9.38 12.12 -15.13
C TRP A 172 -8.37 13.25 -14.88
N LEU A 173 -8.83 14.41 -14.36
CA LEU A 173 -8.00 15.58 -14.09
C LEU A 173 -7.46 15.60 -12.64
N ASP A 174 -7.63 14.54 -11.88
CA ASP A 174 -7.09 14.45 -10.54
C ASP A 174 -5.55 14.44 -10.57
N ARG A 175 -4.92 15.37 -9.85
CA ARG A 175 -3.45 15.48 -9.79
C ARG A 175 -2.79 14.23 -9.23
N ARG A 176 -3.48 13.45 -8.41
CA ARG A 176 -3.01 12.18 -7.88
C ARG A 176 -2.74 11.15 -8.98
N ASN A 177 -3.38 11.28 -10.13
CA ASN A 177 -3.12 10.42 -11.28
C ASN A 177 -1.66 10.48 -11.74
N LEU A 178 -1.04 11.68 -11.73
CA LEU A 178 0.36 11.85 -12.10
C LEU A 178 1.29 11.19 -11.08
N ILE A 179 0.95 11.28 -9.79
CA ILE A 179 1.71 10.63 -8.71
C ILE A 179 1.59 9.11 -8.84
N SER A 180 0.39 8.60 -9.10
CA SER A 180 0.14 7.17 -9.31
C SER A 180 0.90 6.63 -10.53
N ILE A 181 0.89 7.35 -11.66
CA ILE A 181 1.68 6.99 -12.85
C ILE A 181 3.16 6.93 -12.50
N LYS A 182 3.69 7.93 -11.79
CA LYS A 182 5.08 7.93 -11.36
C LYS A 182 5.40 6.71 -10.49
N ALA A 183 4.54 6.37 -9.54
CA ALA A 183 4.69 5.18 -8.68
C ALA A 183 4.77 3.89 -9.50
N VAL A 184 3.91 3.71 -10.50
CA VAL A 184 3.96 2.56 -11.43
C VAL A 184 5.25 2.54 -12.23
N LEU A 185 5.71 3.70 -12.72
CA LEU A 185 6.95 3.81 -13.49
C LEU A 185 8.20 3.55 -12.64
N GLU A 186 8.16 3.80 -11.35
CA GLU A 186 9.25 3.48 -10.42
C GLU A 186 9.51 1.97 -10.35
N GLU A 187 8.52 1.13 -10.60
CA GLU A 187 8.64 -0.33 -10.59
C GLU A 187 8.85 -0.94 -11.98
N ALA A 188 8.59 -0.19 -13.04
CA ALA A 188 8.68 -0.69 -14.42
C ALA A 188 10.04 -1.31 -14.80
N PRO A 189 11.21 -0.83 -14.31
CA PRO A 189 12.50 -1.47 -14.58
C PRO A 189 12.59 -2.89 -14.05
N LEU A 190 11.93 -3.19 -12.94
CA LEU A 190 11.95 -4.50 -12.29
C LEU A 190 11.15 -5.55 -13.08
N TRP A 191 10.18 -5.12 -13.88
CA TRP A 191 9.39 -6.01 -14.74
C TRP A 191 10.17 -6.41 -16.00
N ARG A 192 11.07 -5.55 -16.49
CA ARG A 192 11.88 -5.81 -17.69
C ARG A 192 13.01 -6.82 -17.45
N SER A 193 13.48 -6.95 -16.23
CA SER A 193 14.56 -7.91 -15.90
C SER A 193 14.07 -9.36 -15.77
N ARG A 194 12.75 -9.60 -15.85
CA ARG A 194 12.13 -10.93 -15.72
C ARG A 194 11.61 -11.52 -17.02
N VAL A 195 11.82 -10.85 -18.15
CA VAL A 195 11.53 -11.32 -19.50
C VAL A 195 12.85 -11.54 -20.24
#